data_83b3b0b3dc78cdc0fb1e4daf2af81e96
#
_entry.id   83b3b0b3dc78cdc0fb1e4daf2af81e96
#
_cell.length_a   1.000
_cell.length_b   1.000
_cell.length_c   1.000
_cell.angle_alpha   90.00
_cell.angle_beta   90.00
_cell.angle_gamma   90.00
#
_symmetry.space_group_name_H-M   'P 1'
#
loop_
_entity.id
_entity.type
_entity.pdbx_description
1 polymer ?
#
loop_
_entity_poly.entity_id
_entity_poly.type
_entity_poly.pdbx_seq_one_letter_code
_entity_poly.pdbx_strand_id
1 'polypeptide(L)'
;MDIKSAEFARGITGTNKILEDNKSQIAFIGRSNVGKSSIINLLANRKNLVKSSSKPGKTRQINFFLINKKVYFVDLPGYGFMKMDLKRKEKIRKLIIWYLFRSEVEIDKVVFIIDAKTGPTDFDIEMLDLLKKSERKVIIVANKIDKLKKNDIRKQISKIEEITGYSKIIPFSVKKKKGKNELLDRIFNNIEKSKIF
;
A
#
# COMPACT_ATOMS: atom_id res chain seq x y z
N MET A 1 3.83 -6.99 -16.44
CA MET A 1 2.65 -6.28 -17.02
C MET A 1 2.91 -4.78 -17.06
N ASP A 2 2.71 -4.14 -18.22
CA ASP A 2 2.84 -2.68 -18.33
C ASP A 2 1.52 -1.97 -18.01
N ILE A 3 1.59 -0.89 -17.23
CA ILE A 3 0.42 -0.05 -16.95
C ILE A 3 0.29 0.99 -18.07
N LYS A 4 -0.73 0.80 -18.94
CA LYS A 4 -1.05 1.67 -20.08
C LYS A 4 -2.07 2.76 -19.70
N SER A 5 -3.03 2.44 -18.84
CA SER A 5 -4.03 3.39 -18.35
C SER A 5 -4.18 3.35 -16.85
N ALA A 6 -4.43 4.50 -16.24
CA ALA A 6 -4.72 4.64 -14.83
C ALA A 6 -5.59 5.88 -14.62
N GLU A 7 -6.73 5.72 -13.96
CA GLU A 7 -7.68 6.80 -13.69
C GLU A 7 -8.31 6.68 -12.30
N PHE A 8 -8.69 7.80 -11.71
CA PHE A 8 -9.43 7.80 -10.46
C PHE A 8 -10.86 7.32 -10.71
N ALA A 9 -11.26 6.25 -10.03
CA ALA A 9 -12.60 5.70 -10.15
C ALA A 9 -13.54 6.26 -9.09
N ARG A 10 -13.18 6.16 -7.81
CA ARG A 10 -14.04 6.61 -6.69
C ARG A 10 -13.27 6.72 -5.36
N GLY A 11 -13.79 7.58 -4.47
CA GLY A 11 -13.43 7.61 -3.05
C GLY A 11 -14.62 7.18 -2.18
N ILE A 12 -14.38 6.32 -1.19
CA ILE A 12 -15.43 5.81 -0.30
C ILE A 12 -15.02 5.90 1.18
N THR A 13 -16.02 5.94 2.06
CA THR A 13 -15.84 5.93 3.54
C THR A 13 -16.63 4.81 4.22
N GLY A 14 -17.17 3.89 3.46
CA GLY A 14 -17.99 2.75 3.88
C GLY A 14 -18.48 1.96 2.67
N THR A 15 -19.55 1.20 2.79
CA THR A 15 -20.13 0.38 1.73
C THR A 15 -20.45 1.19 0.49
N ASN A 16 -20.13 0.66 -0.68
CA ASN A 16 -20.36 1.30 -1.98
C ASN A 16 -20.38 0.25 -3.09
N LYS A 17 -21.16 0.47 -4.16
CA LYS A 17 -21.27 -0.43 -5.32
C LYS A 17 -19.93 -0.78 -5.99
N ILE A 18 -18.89 0.04 -5.86
CA ILE A 18 -17.55 -0.29 -6.39
C ILE A 18 -16.94 -1.54 -5.75
N LEU A 19 -17.40 -1.92 -4.55
CA LEU A 19 -16.95 -3.12 -3.86
C LEU A 19 -17.55 -4.41 -4.46
N GLU A 20 -18.67 -4.28 -5.17
CA GLU A 20 -19.38 -5.38 -5.84
C GLU A 20 -18.85 -5.62 -7.27
N ASP A 21 -17.96 -4.74 -7.75
CA ASP A 21 -17.28 -4.86 -9.04
C ASP A 21 -16.17 -5.92 -8.92
N ASN A 22 -16.41 -7.12 -9.41
CA ASN A 22 -15.54 -8.32 -9.33
C ASN A 22 -14.12 -8.14 -9.90
N LYS A 23 -13.59 -6.92 -9.95
CA LYS A 23 -12.20 -6.65 -10.34
C LYS A 23 -11.23 -6.89 -9.20
N SER A 24 -10.07 -7.41 -9.54
CA SER A 24 -8.95 -7.59 -8.60
C SER A 24 -8.61 -6.29 -7.88
N GLN A 25 -8.42 -6.36 -6.56
CA GLN A 25 -8.10 -5.22 -5.74
C GLN A 25 -6.72 -5.38 -5.09
N ILE A 26 -5.84 -4.41 -5.32
CA ILE A 26 -4.52 -4.33 -4.70
C ILE A 26 -4.53 -3.17 -3.72
N ALA A 27 -4.55 -3.48 -2.43
CA ALA A 27 -4.59 -2.48 -1.37
C ALA A 27 -3.20 -1.95 -1.06
N PHE A 28 -3.05 -0.63 -0.99
CA PHE A 28 -1.82 0.04 -0.57
C PHE A 28 -2.03 0.64 0.82
N ILE A 29 -1.20 0.22 1.77
CA ILE A 29 -1.26 0.65 3.17
C ILE A 29 0.11 1.12 3.65
N GLY A 30 0.13 2.03 4.60
CA GLY A 30 1.35 2.52 5.24
C GLY A 30 1.11 3.82 5.99
N ARG A 31 2.08 4.22 6.81
CA ARG A 31 2.02 5.46 7.59
C ARG A 31 1.90 6.70 6.70
N SER A 32 1.36 7.76 7.29
CA SER A 32 1.40 9.09 6.66
C SER A 32 2.84 9.47 6.32
N ASN A 33 3.04 10.01 5.11
CA ASN A 33 4.35 10.44 4.60
C ASN A 33 5.38 9.31 4.35
N VAL A 34 4.99 8.04 4.38
CA VAL A 34 5.87 6.93 4.01
C VAL A 34 6.19 6.90 2.51
N GLY A 35 5.40 7.61 1.70
CA GLY A 35 5.54 7.69 0.24
C GLY A 35 4.56 6.83 -0.54
N LYS A 36 3.46 6.36 0.09
CA LYS A 36 2.43 5.52 -0.53
C LYS A 36 1.89 6.10 -1.84
N SER A 37 1.36 7.32 -1.82
CA SER A 37 0.83 8.00 -3.03
C SER A 37 1.90 8.19 -4.11
N SER A 38 3.15 8.44 -3.73
CA SER A 38 4.26 8.58 -4.68
C SER A 38 4.62 7.23 -5.33
N ILE A 39 4.53 6.14 -4.59
CA ILE A 39 4.71 4.78 -5.12
C ILE A 39 3.60 4.47 -6.12
N ILE A 40 2.33 4.69 -5.78
CA ILE A 40 1.19 4.46 -6.69
C ILE A 40 1.37 5.28 -7.97
N ASN A 41 1.72 6.57 -7.87
CA ASN A 41 2.00 7.42 -9.02
C ASN A 41 3.14 6.89 -9.89
N LEU A 42 4.23 6.42 -9.27
CA LEU A 42 5.38 5.85 -9.97
C LEU A 42 5.02 4.55 -10.70
N LEU A 43 4.26 3.66 -10.05
CA LEU A 43 3.79 2.41 -10.65
C LEU A 43 2.87 2.68 -11.84
N ALA A 44 1.93 3.62 -11.66
CA ALA A 44 0.95 3.99 -12.68
C ALA A 44 1.54 4.83 -13.84
N ASN A 45 2.83 5.20 -13.82
CA ASN A 45 3.45 6.13 -14.76
C ASN A 45 2.70 7.50 -14.86
N ARG A 46 2.10 7.97 -13.77
CA ARG A 46 1.32 9.22 -13.70
C ARG A 46 1.85 10.11 -12.58
N LYS A 47 2.12 11.39 -12.87
CA LYS A 47 2.68 12.31 -11.86
C LYS A 47 1.67 12.71 -10.78
N ASN A 48 0.39 12.79 -11.09
CA ASN A 48 -0.66 13.36 -10.24
C ASN A 48 -1.94 12.49 -10.18
N LEU A 49 -1.86 11.18 -10.38
CA LEU A 49 -3.00 10.27 -10.24
C LEU A 49 -3.51 10.31 -8.80
N VAL A 50 -2.62 10.07 -7.85
CA VAL A 50 -2.89 10.25 -6.43
C VAL A 50 -2.31 11.60 -6.02
N LYS A 51 -3.16 12.51 -5.58
CA LYS A 51 -2.71 13.80 -5.04
C LYS A 51 -1.96 13.57 -3.73
N SER A 52 -0.63 13.57 -3.80
CA SER A 52 0.21 13.57 -2.60
C SER A 52 0.00 14.90 -1.87
N SER A 53 -0.63 14.85 -0.71
CA SER A 53 -0.76 16.05 0.12
C SER A 53 0.41 16.08 1.09
N SER A 54 1.20 17.14 1.02
CA SER A 54 2.17 17.48 2.08
C SER A 54 1.48 17.86 3.40
N LYS A 55 0.17 18.18 3.34
CA LYS A 55 -0.65 18.42 4.55
C LYS A 55 -1.24 17.08 5.01
N PRO A 56 -0.79 16.55 6.14
CA PRO A 56 -1.24 15.28 6.70
C PRO A 56 -2.74 15.35 7.08
N GLY A 57 -3.45 14.21 6.96
CA GLY A 57 -4.86 14.12 7.36
C GLY A 57 -5.88 14.48 6.27
N LYS A 58 -5.48 14.67 5.00
CA LYS A 58 -6.42 14.94 3.90
C LYS A 58 -7.13 13.70 3.38
N THR A 59 -6.48 12.55 3.33
CA THR A 59 -7.12 11.32 2.84
C THR A 59 -7.93 10.70 3.96
N ARG A 60 -9.23 11.01 3.99
CA ARG A 60 -10.20 10.48 4.96
C ARG A 60 -11.05 9.36 4.38
N GLN A 61 -10.73 8.92 3.18
CA GLN A 61 -11.50 7.97 2.39
C GLN A 61 -10.54 6.95 1.74
N ILE A 62 -11.08 5.84 1.32
CA ILE A 62 -10.40 4.84 0.51
C ILE A 62 -10.57 5.25 -0.94
N ASN A 63 -9.47 5.40 -1.68
CA ASN A 63 -9.50 5.83 -3.07
C ASN A 63 -9.18 4.67 -4.01
N PHE A 64 -10.05 4.47 -4.98
CA PHE A 64 -9.93 3.45 -6.02
C PHE A 64 -9.41 4.07 -7.31
N PHE A 65 -8.37 3.47 -7.86
CA PHE A 65 -7.78 3.84 -9.15
C PHE A 65 -7.85 2.64 -10.09
N LEU A 66 -8.57 2.79 -11.19
CA LEU A 66 -8.72 1.74 -12.19
C LEU A 66 -7.47 1.68 -13.07
N ILE A 67 -6.81 0.53 -13.08
CA ILE A 67 -5.58 0.26 -13.80
C ILE A 67 -5.87 -0.68 -14.97
N ASN A 68 -5.49 -0.28 -16.18
CA ASN A 68 -5.70 -1.04 -17.42
C ASN A 68 -7.14 -1.56 -17.58
N LYS A 69 -8.13 -0.86 -17.01
CA LYS A 69 -9.56 -1.24 -16.98
C LYS A 69 -9.86 -2.62 -16.33
N LYS A 70 -8.88 -3.22 -15.63
CA LYS A 70 -8.97 -4.60 -15.11
C LYS A 70 -8.77 -4.73 -13.60
N VAL A 71 -7.94 -3.88 -12.99
CA VAL A 71 -7.50 -4.00 -11.59
C VAL A 71 -7.66 -2.68 -10.88
N TYR A 72 -8.06 -2.69 -9.62
CA TYR A 72 -8.05 -1.51 -8.77
C TYR A 72 -6.76 -1.44 -7.94
N PHE A 73 -6.04 -0.31 -8.04
CA PHE A 73 -5.13 0.11 -6.99
C PHE A 73 -5.94 0.88 -5.95
N VAL A 74 -5.93 0.41 -4.72
CA VAL A 74 -6.74 0.97 -3.65
C VAL A 74 -5.84 1.66 -2.63
N ASP A 75 -5.91 3.00 -2.60
CA ASP A 75 -5.12 3.84 -1.70
C ASP A 75 -5.85 3.99 -0.38
N LEU A 76 -5.41 3.25 0.65
CA LEU A 76 -5.95 3.36 1.99
C LEU A 76 -5.46 4.63 2.68
N PRO A 77 -6.23 5.23 3.61
CA PRO A 77 -5.76 6.39 4.36
C PRO A 77 -4.48 6.08 5.13
N GLY A 78 -3.54 7.02 5.12
CA GLY A 78 -2.32 6.90 5.92
C GLY A 78 -2.59 7.07 7.41
N TYR A 79 -2.03 6.21 8.24
CA TYR A 79 -2.13 6.26 9.70
C TYR A 79 -0.89 6.91 10.36
N GLY A 80 -0.89 7.01 11.70
CA GLY A 80 0.29 7.40 12.48
C GLY A 80 0.68 8.88 12.40
N PHE A 81 -0.27 9.77 12.07
CA PHE A 81 0.00 11.20 12.11
C PHE A 81 -0.10 11.77 13.53
N MET A 82 1.02 12.26 14.08
CA MET A 82 1.12 12.70 15.49
C MET A 82 0.18 13.85 15.86
N LYS A 83 -0.03 14.81 14.95
CA LYS A 83 -0.88 15.99 15.18
C LYS A 83 -2.38 15.75 14.98
N MET A 84 -2.82 14.50 14.77
CA MET A 84 -4.23 14.18 14.63
C MET A 84 -4.82 13.81 16.00
N ASP A 85 -6.02 14.31 16.29
CA ASP A 85 -6.73 13.94 17.52
C ASP A 85 -7.05 12.41 17.55
N LEU A 86 -7.26 11.88 18.75
CA LEU A 86 -7.49 10.45 18.96
C LEU A 86 -8.75 9.94 18.25
N LYS A 87 -9.84 10.72 18.21
CA LYS A 87 -11.09 10.33 17.54
C LYS A 87 -10.88 10.13 16.04
N ARG A 88 -10.08 10.99 15.41
CA ARG A 88 -9.75 10.87 13.98
C ARG A 88 -8.81 9.70 13.70
N LYS A 89 -7.83 9.46 14.56
CA LYS A 89 -6.94 8.28 14.43
C LYS A 89 -7.76 7.00 14.47
N GLU A 90 -8.67 6.90 15.42
CA GLU A 90 -9.54 5.74 15.61
C GLU A 90 -10.50 5.55 14.40
N LYS A 91 -11.07 6.64 13.87
CA LYS A 91 -11.91 6.57 12.66
C LYS A 91 -11.16 6.03 11.45
N ILE A 92 -9.90 6.48 11.25
CA ILE A 92 -9.04 5.98 10.15
C ILE A 92 -8.71 4.51 10.37
N ARG A 93 -8.33 4.11 11.60
CA ARG A 93 -8.05 2.73 11.96
C ARG A 93 -9.25 1.82 11.69
N LYS A 94 -10.45 2.21 12.14
CA LYS A 94 -11.69 1.48 11.89
C LYS A 94 -11.98 1.33 10.39
N LEU A 95 -11.78 2.37 9.60
CA LEU A 95 -12.00 2.33 8.14
C LEU A 95 -11.02 1.37 7.44
N ILE A 96 -9.73 1.37 7.84
CA ILE A 96 -8.72 0.44 7.31
C ILE A 96 -9.08 -1.00 7.66
N ILE A 97 -9.39 -1.27 8.96
CA ILE A 97 -9.75 -2.60 9.44
C ILE A 97 -11.03 -3.09 8.76
N TRP A 98 -12.04 -2.23 8.65
CA TRP A 98 -13.27 -2.59 7.95
C TRP A 98 -13.00 -3.02 6.51
N TYR A 99 -12.24 -2.23 5.76
CA TYR A 99 -11.94 -2.56 4.36
C TYR A 99 -11.12 -3.86 4.23
N LEU A 100 -10.10 -4.04 5.04
CA LEU A 100 -9.19 -5.19 4.93
C LEU A 100 -9.81 -6.50 5.41
N PHE A 101 -10.73 -6.47 6.37
CA PHE A 101 -11.16 -7.67 7.07
C PHE A 101 -12.67 -7.90 7.15
N ARG A 102 -13.51 -6.88 6.88
CA ARG A 102 -14.96 -6.94 7.07
C ARG A 102 -15.79 -6.54 5.86
N SER A 103 -15.18 -6.04 4.78
CA SER A 103 -15.91 -5.51 3.62
C SER A 103 -16.37 -6.58 2.64
N GLU A 104 -16.17 -7.86 2.91
CA GLU A 104 -16.48 -9.00 2.02
C GLU A 104 -15.79 -8.91 0.64
N VAL A 105 -14.87 -7.99 0.48
CA VAL A 105 -14.16 -7.74 -0.77
C VAL A 105 -12.97 -8.70 -0.90
N GLU A 106 -12.84 -9.29 -2.07
CA GLU A 106 -11.67 -10.10 -2.41
C GLU A 106 -10.48 -9.19 -2.70
N ILE A 107 -9.59 -9.04 -1.72
CA ILE A 107 -8.32 -8.32 -1.88
C ILE A 107 -7.26 -9.34 -2.30
N ASP A 108 -6.78 -9.23 -3.54
CA ASP A 108 -5.77 -10.15 -4.07
C ASP A 108 -4.43 -10.01 -3.34
N LYS A 109 -4.00 -8.77 -3.08
CA LYS A 109 -2.74 -8.48 -2.41
C LYS A 109 -2.80 -7.18 -1.62
N VAL A 110 -2.00 -7.14 -0.57
CA VAL A 110 -1.76 -5.94 0.24
C VAL A 110 -0.31 -5.51 0.08
N VAL A 111 -0.08 -4.33 -0.47
CA VAL A 111 1.24 -3.68 -0.54
C VAL A 111 1.42 -2.86 0.73
N PHE A 112 2.24 -3.37 1.65
CA PHE A 112 2.52 -2.74 2.93
C PHE A 112 3.82 -1.93 2.85
N ILE A 113 3.73 -0.61 3.08
CA ILE A 113 4.84 0.30 2.85
C ILE A 113 5.41 0.79 4.17
N ILE A 114 6.70 0.51 4.40
CA ILE A 114 7.49 0.92 5.57
C ILE A 114 8.54 1.94 5.12
N ASP A 115 8.85 2.92 5.95
CA ASP A 115 9.99 3.82 5.73
C ASP A 115 11.28 3.08 6.12
N ALA A 116 12.16 2.81 5.16
CA ALA A 116 13.38 2.05 5.37
C ALA A 116 14.32 2.71 6.40
N LYS A 117 14.31 4.05 6.53
CA LYS A 117 15.18 4.77 7.48
C LYS A 117 14.73 4.59 8.93
N THR A 118 13.41 4.69 9.18
CA THR A 118 12.87 4.59 10.54
C THR A 118 12.55 3.17 10.97
N GLY A 119 12.34 2.27 10.01
CA GLY A 119 11.84 0.93 10.27
C GLY A 119 10.35 0.88 10.59
N PRO A 120 9.81 -0.30 10.91
CA PRO A 120 8.42 -0.49 11.31
C PRO A 120 8.16 0.11 12.69
N THR A 121 6.94 0.55 12.93
CA THR A 121 6.44 1.01 14.23
C THR A 121 5.54 -0.07 14.84
N ASP A 122 5.20 0.08 16.13
CA ASP A 122 4.30 -0.85 16.84
C ASP A 122 2.98 -1.04 16.08
N PHE A 123 2.43 0.05 15.54
CA PHE A 123 1.21 -0.03 14.73
C PHE A 123 1.43 -0.78 13.39
N ASP A 124 2.61 -0.64 12.77
CA ASP A 124 2.94 -1.41 11.58
C ASP A 124 2.98 -2.91 11.92
N ILE A 125 3.56 -3.28 13.06
CA ILE A 125 3.63 -4.67 13.53
C ILE A 125 2.24 -5.21 13.84
N GLU A 126 1.42 -4.47 14.63
CA GLU A 126 0.03 -4.85 14.93
C GLU A 126 -0.75 -5.16 13.64
N MET A 127 -0.63 -4.28 12.64
CA MET A 127 -1.35 -4.44 11.37
C MET A 127 -0.84 -5.63 10.55
N LEU A 128 0.49 -5.87 10.54
CA LEU A 128 1.09 -7.02 9.85
C LEU A 128 0.66 -8.33 10.49
N ASP A 129 0.55 -8.39 11.83
CA ASP A 129 0.05 -9.56 12.55
C ASP A 129 -1.41 -9.86 12.21
N LEU A 130 -2.26 -8.83 12.12
CA LEU A 130 -3.65 -8.99 11.68
C LEU A 130 -3.74 -9.53 10.24
N LEU A 131 -2.92 -9.00 9.33
CA LEU A 131 -2.85 -9.45 7.94
C LEU A 131 -2.38 -10.91 7.84
N LYS A 132 -1.39 -11.30 8.64
CA LYS A 132 -0.88 -12.68 8.71
C LYS A 132 -1.94 -13.65 9.23
N LYS A 133 -2.62 -13.30 10.33
CA LYS A 133 -3.72 -14.13 10.90
C LYS A 133 -4.89 -14.31 9.94
N SER A 134 -5.11 -13.35 9.03
CA SER A 134 -6.17 -13.39 8.02
C SER A 134 -5.70 -13.99 6.68
N GLU A 135 -4.51 -14.60 6.65
CA GLU A 135 -3.91 -15.24 5.46
C GLU A 135 -3.82 -14.33 4.23
N ARG A 136 -3.80 -13.00 4.45
CA ARG A 136 -3.70 -12.04 3.35
C ARG A 136 -2.33 -12.10 2.69
N LYS A 137 -2.29 -12.08 1.36
CA LYS A 137 -1.05 -12.03 0.57
C LYS A 137 -0.43 -10.64 0.70
N VAL A 138 0.64 -10.53 1.51
CA VAL A 138 1.31 -9.26 1.79
C VAL A 138 2.61 -9.15 1.00
N ILE A 139 2.83 -7.98 0.39
CA ILE A 139 4.10 -7.56 -0.22
C ILE A 139 4.63 -6.39 0.60
N ILE A 140 5.76 -6.58 1.30
CA ILE A 140 6.37 -5.49 2.06
C ILE A 140 7.35 -4.72 1.19
N VAL A 141 7.21 -3.39 1.23
CA VAL A 141 8.05 -2.43 0.51
C VAL A 141 8.75 -1.52 1.51
N ALA A 142 10.07 -1.60 1.61
CA ALA A 142 10.88 -0.68 2.41
C ALA A 142 11.28 0.53 1.55
N ASN A 143 10.48 1.60 1.62
CA ASN A 143 10.69 2.81 0.80
C ASN A 143 11.72 3.75 1.41
N LYS A 144 12.23 4.68 0.59
CA LYS A 144 13.22 5.72 0.93
C LYS A 144 14.63 5.17 1.23
N ILE A 145 15.01 4.06 0.62
CA ILE A 145 16.39 3.54 0.74
C ILE A 145 17.45 4.52 0.24
N ASP A 146 17.06 5.52 -0.55
CA ASP A 146 17.94 6.63 -0.96
C ASP A 146 18.39 7.53 0.20
N LYS A 147 17.75 7.42 1.37
CA LYS A 147 18.13 8.10 2.62
C LYS A 147 19.10 7.30 3.48
N LEU A 148 19.46 6.10 3.06
CA LEU A 148 20.45 5.23 3.72
C LEU A 148 21.78 5.27 2.95
N LYS A 149 22.90 5.02 3.65
CA LYS A 149 24.16 4.73 2.99
C LYS A 149 24.06 3.40 2.25
N LYS A 150 24.71 3.27 1.09
CA LYS A 150 24.62 2.08 0.23
C LYS A 150 24.92 0.77 1.00
N ASN A 151 25.92 0.80 1.85
CA ASN A 151 26.37 -0.34 2.64
C ASN A 151 25.39 -0.73 3.76
N ASP A 152 24.55 0.21 4.23
CA ASP A 152 23.59 -0.01 5.32
C ASP A 152 22.26 -0.59 4.83
N ILE A 153 21.98 -0.50 3.51
CA ILE A 153 20.68 -0.91 2.96
C ILE A 153 20.38 -2.37 3.27
N ARG A 154 21.34 -3.27 3.00
CA ARG A 154 21.17 -4.72 3.25
C ARG A 154 20.92 -5.01 4.74
N LYS A 155 21.74 -4.44 5.61
CA LYS A 155 21.60 -4.59 7.07
C LYS A 155 20.23 -4.10 7.55
N GLN A 156 19.77 -2.95 7.04
CA GLN A 156 18.48 -2.39 7.43
C GLN A 156 17.31 -3.24 6.93
N ILE A 157 17.38 -3.79 5.71
CA ILE A 157 16.35 -4.71 5.20
C ILE A 157 16.28 -5.97 6.06
N SER A 158 17.41 -6.62 6.37
CA SER A 158 17.45 -7.80 7.24
C SER A 158 16.87 -7.50 8.63
N LYS A 159 17.15 -6.33 9.20
CA LYS A 159 16.53 -5.90 10.46
C LYS A 159 15.01 -5.75 10.36
N ILE A 160 14.49 -5.21 9.24
CA ILE A 160 13.05 -5.10 9.03
C ILE A 160 12.43 -6.49 8.86
N GLU A 161 13.09 -7.41 8.15
CA GLU A 161 12.66 -8.81 8.01
C GLU A 161 12.56 -9.51 9.36
N GLU A 162 13.58 -9.36 10.21
CA GLU A 162 13.60 -9.90 11.58
C GLU A 162 12.43 -9.37 12.42
N ILE A 163 12.25 -8.04 12.45
CA ILE A 163 11.20 -7.39 13.26
C ILE A 163 9.79 -7.77 12.78
N THR A 164 9.58 -7.84 11.47
CA THR A 164 8.25 -8.08 10.89
C THR A 164 7.90 -9.56 10.76
N GLY A 165 8.89 -10.45 10.79
CA GLY A 165 8.73 -11.87 10.51
C GLY A 165 8.37 -12.18 9.05
N TYR A 166 8.55 -11.21 8.14
CA TYR A 166 8.35 -11.38 6.70
C TYR A 166 9.70 -11.41 5.99
N SER A 167 9.86 -12.30 5.03
CA SER A 167 11.02 -12.38 4.14
C SER A 167 10.75 -11.70 2.79
N LYS A 168 11.81 -11.49 2.01
CA LYS A 168 11.73 -10.96 0.63
C LYS A 168 11.14 -9.55 0.57
N ILE A 169 11.50 -8.69 1.51
CA ILE A 169 11.12 -7.27 1.49
C ILE A 169 11.75 -6.57 0.29
N ILE A 170 10.96 -5.75 -0.41
CA ILE A 170 11.43 -5.00 -1.58
C ILE A 170 12.11 -3.70 -1.13
N PRO A 171 13.44 -3.54 -1.36
CA PRO A 171 14.10 -2.26 -1.16
C PRO A 171 13.66 -1.26 -2.24
N PHE A 172 13.05 -0.15 -1.84
CA PHE A 172 12.39 0.77 -2.78
C PHE A 172 12.87 2.22 -2.63
N SER A 173 12.97 2.93 -3.75
CA SER A 173 13.15 4.38 -3.77
C SER A 173 12.35 4.99 -4.90
N VAL A 174 11.37 5.80 -4.56
CA VAL A 174 10.62 6.60 -5.55
C VAL A 174 11.57 7.56 -6.27
N LYS A 175 12.48 8.24 -5.54
CA LYS A 175 13.43 9.19 -6.08
C LYS A 175 14.36 8.59 -7.13
N LYS A 176 14.86 7.37 -6.88
CA LYS A 176 15.77 6.65 -7.78
C LYS A 176 15.05 5.65 -8.69
N LYS A 177 13.71 5.56 -8.62
CA LYS A 177 12.87 4.57 -9.33
C LYS A 177 13.32 3.12 -9.11
N LYS A 178 14.03 2.82 -8.01
CA LYS A 178 14.52 1.49 -7.68
C LYS A 178 13.39 0.65 -7.07
N GLY A 179 13.33 -0.66 -7.42
CA GLY A 179 12.33 -1.61 -6.94
C GLY A 179 11.00 -1.59 -7.69
N LYS A 180 10.81 -0.66 -8.67
CA LYS A 180 9.55 -0.51 -9.41
C LYS A 180 9.14 -1.79 -10.15
N ASN A 181 10.03 -2.34 -10.97
CA ASN A 181 9.73 -3.53 -11.76
C ASN A 181 9.46 -4.74 -10.88
N GLU A 182 10.31 -4.97 -9.87
CA GLU A 182 10.10 -6.04 -8.90
C GLU A 182 8.74 -5.95 -8.20
N LEU A 183 8.32 -4.75 -7.80
CA LEU A 183 7.02 -4.55 -7.18
C LEU A 183 5.88 -4.82 -8.17
N LEU A 184 5.96 -4.34 -9.41
CA LEU A 184 4.97 -4.63 -10.45
C LEU A 184 4.87 -6.13 -10.72
N ASP A 185 5.99 -6.82 -10.87
CA ASP A 185 6.01 -8.27 -11.10
C ASP A 185 5.35 -9.02 -9.95
N ARG A 186 5.65 -8.67 -8.69
CA ARG A 186 5.00 -9.28 -7.53
C ARG A 186 3.51 -8.94 -7.41
N ILE A 187 3.10 -7.73 -7.79
CA ILE A 187 1.69 -7.33 -7.79
C ILE A 187 0.92 -8.17 -8.82
N PHE A 188 1.41 -8.28 -10.05
CA PHE A 188 0.67 -8.92 -11.14
C PHE A 188 0.91 -10.42 -11.27
N ASN A 189 1.92 -10.98 -10.58
CA ASN A 189 2.12 -12.43 -10.55
C ASN A 189 0.88 -13.15 -9.99
N ASN A 190 0.31 -14.09 -10.76
CA ASN A 190 -0.90 -14.87 -10.50
C ASN A 190 -2.25 -14.12 -10.58
N ILE A 191 -2.29 -12.80 -10.88
CA ILE A 191 -3.58 -12.12 -11.13
C ILE A 191 -4.14 -12.53 -12.50
N GLU A 192 -3.28 -12.73 -13.48
CA GLU A 192 -3.69 -13.13 -14.85
C GLU A 192 -4.19 -14.57 -14.95
N LYS A 193 -3.82 -15.44 -14.00
CA LYS A 193 -4.19 -16.88 -14.03
C LYS A 193 -5.57 -17.17 -13.43
N SER A 194 -6.11 -16.30 -12.61
CA SER A 194 -7.36 -16.55 -11.86
C SER A 194 -8.63 -15.97 -12.52
N LYS A 195 -8.53 -15.27 -13.64
CA LYS A 195 -9.68 -14.63 -14.32
C LYS A 195 -9.75 -14.91 -15.84
N ILE A 196 -9.20 -16.06 -16.28
CA ILE A 196 -9.31 -16.54 -17.69
C ILE A 196 -10.28 -17.74 -17.79
N PHE A 197 -11.15 -17.90 -16.79
CA PHE A 197 -12.25 -18.87 -16.89
C PHE A 197 -13.58 -18.17 -16.61
#